data_28b7eb542c158a6e148595d4aa4ffedc
#
_entry.id   28b7eb542c158a6e148595d4aa4ffedc
#
_cell.length_a   1.000
_cell.length_b   1.000
_cell.length_c   1.000
_cell.angle_alpha   90.00
_cell.angle_beta   90.00
_cell.angle_gamma   90.00
#
_symmetry.space_group_name_H-M   'P 1'
#
loop_
_entity.id
_entity.type
_entity.pdbx_description
1 polymer ?
#
loop_
_entity_poly.entity_id
_entity_poly.type
_entity_poly.pdbx_seq_one_letter_code
_entity_poly.pdbx_strand_id
1 'polypeptide(L)'
;MSDQNHPTTETVKTPSWVLNRHPGTRPEDWKKHGNVWVHINATVGADATVGADATVGDRATVGDGATVGDRAKFLVSPITIQGSKHAVYASSIDRIGIGCQIRSVPDWLENYQDIGKRFDYTDAEIAEYGEHIRYVAKWLETNRARILGEPETQS
;
A
#
# COMPACT_ATOMS: atom_id res chain seq x y z
N MET A 1 11.25 -29.73 34.56
CA MET A 1 11.35 -28.33 34.82
C MET A 1 11.02 -27.53 33.65
N SER A 2 10.02 -26.84 33.89
CA SER A 2 9.25 -26.17 32.91
C SER A 2 10.02 -25.05 32.25
N ASP A 3 10.12 -25.12 30.95
CA ASP A 3 10.60 -24.05 30.13
C ASP A 3 9.60 -22.89 30.12
N GLN A 4 9.44 -22.27 31.26
CA GLN A 4 8.51 -21.17 31.39
C GLN A 4 8.97 -19.92 30.67
N ASN A 5 10.16 -19.95 30.07
CA ASN A 5 10.71 -18.82 29.33
C ASN A 5 10.73 -19.02 27.82
N HIS A 6 10.09 -20.05 27.32
CA HIS A 6 9.78 -20.07 25.91
C HIS A 6 8.80 -18.94 25.66
N PRO A 7 9.16 -17.98 24.78
CA PRO A 7 8.12 -17.12 24.27
C PRO A 7 7.11 -18.06 23.65
N THR A 8 6.01 -18.22 24.33
CA THR A 8 4.86 -18.77 23.70
C THR A 8 4.63 -17.89 22.48
N THR A 9 5.07 -18.41 21.33
CA THR A 9 4.50 -17.95 20.08
C THR A 9 3.02 -18.25 20.22
N GLU A 10 2.31 -17.35 20.86
CA GLU A 10 0.89 -17.34 20.72
C GLU A 10 0.65 -17.21 19.24
N THR A 11 0.22 -18.30 18.65
CA THR A 11 -0.34 -18.28 17.32
C THR A 11 -1.51 -17.31 17.38
N VAL A 12 -1.24 -16.06 17.07
CA VAL A 12 -2.28 -15.06 16.97
C VAL A 12 -3.17 -15.52 15.84
N LYS A 13 -4.38 -15.88 16.20
CA LYS A 13 -5.35 -16.41 15.27
C LYS A 13 -5.74 -15.31 14.29
N THR A 14 -5.63 -15.59 13.01
CA THR A 14 -6.02 -14.64 11.95
C THR A 14 -7.50 -14.24 12.13
N PRO A 15 -7.79 -12.95 12.30
CA PRO A 15 -9.16 -12.51 12.49
C PRO A 15 -10.02 -12.75 11.26
N SER A 16 -11.32 -12.95 11.48
CA SER A 16 -12.26 -13.17 10.39
C SER A 16 -12.32 -12.01 9.41
N TRP A 17 -12.07 -10.77 9.84
CA TRP A 17 -12.11 -9.62 8.93
C TRP A 17 -11.00 -9.68 7.88
N VAL A 18 -9.85 -10.28 8.20
CA VAL A 18 -8.78 -10.49 7.22
C VAL A 18 -9.24 -11.48 6.16
N LEU A 19 -9.80 -12.59 6.61
CA LEU A 19 -10.28 -13.64 5.70
C LEU A 19 -11.44 -13.15 4.83
N ASN A 20 -12.30 -12.31 5.38
CA ASN A 20 -13.41 -11.73 4.62
C ASN A 20 -12.94 -10.77 3.53
N ARG A 21 -11.83 -10.05 3.77
CA ARG A 21 -11.23 -9.18 2.75
C ARG A 21 -10.53 -9.96 1.65
N HIS A 22 -10.08 -11.17 1.96
CA HIS A 22 -9.28 -11.99 1.04
C HIS A 22 -9.91 -13.39 0.92
N PRO A 23 -11.06 -13.50 0.24
CA PRO A 23 -11.72 -14.80 0.07
C PRO A 23 -10.79 -15.82 -0.58
N GLY A 24 -10.88 -17.07 -0.12
CA GLY A 24 -10.05 -18.16 -0.64
C GLY A 24 -8.74 -18.35 0.10
N THR A 25 -8.41 -17.48 1.06
CA THR A 25 -7.25 -17.67 1.91
C THR A 25 -7.64 -18.35 3.21
N ARG A 26 -6.66 -18.99 3.85
CA ARG A 26 -6.84 -19.73 5.10
C ARG A 26 -6.19 -18.97 6.26
N PRO A 27 -6.60 -19.19 7.51
CA PRO A 27 -5.99 -18.51 8.65
C PRO A 27 -4.48 -18.65 8.71
N GLU A 28 -3.94 -19.83 8.37
CA GLU A 28 -2.51 -20.13 8.39
C GLU A 28 -1.71 -19.42 7.29
N ASP A 29 -2.39 -18.82 6.31
CA ASP A 29 -1.73 -18.09 5.22
C ASP A 29 -1.29 -16.68 5.62
N TRP A 30 -1.60 -16.26 6.84
CA TRP A 30 -1.36 -14.88 7.28
C TRP A 30 -0.41 -14.79 8.45
N LYS A 31 0.48 -13.80 8.39
CA LYS A 31 1.40 -13.47 9.48
C LYS A 31 1.06 -12.09 10.01
N LYS A 32 1.12 -11.97 11.33
CA LYS A 32 0.91 -10.68 12.00
C LYS A 32 2.26 -10.00 12.22
N HIS A 33 2.38 -8.74 11.76
CA HIS A 33 3.51 -7.87 12.04
C HIS A 33 2.97 -6.62 12.76
N GLY A 34 3.09 -6.58 14.09
CA GLY A 34 2.45 -5.50 14.86
C GLY A 34 0.93 -5.56 14.69
N ASN A 35 0.35 -4.52 14.12
CA ASN A 35 -1.09 -4.44 13.84
C ASN A 35 -1.44 -4.71 12.38
N VAL A 36 -0.53 -5.35 11.65
CA VAL A 36 -0.67 -5.57 10.20
C VAL A 36 -0.73 -7.05 9.90
N TRP A 37 -1.58 -7.43 8.98
CA TRP A 37 -1.66 -8.81 8.49
C TRP A 37 -1.10 -8.89 7.08
N VAL A 38 -0.07 -9.72 6.91
CA VAL A 38 0.64 -9.90 5.65
C VAL A 38 0.53 -11.36 5.23
N HIS A 39 0.13 -11.60 4.00
CA HIS A 39 0.09 -12.96 3.45
C HIS A 39 1.52 -13.52 3.42
N ILE A 40 1.67 -14.82 3.71
CA ILE A 40 3.00 -15.46 3.79
C ILE A 40 3.78 -15.38 2.47
N ASN A 41 3.09 -15.24 1.35
CA ASN A 41 3.71 -15.10 0.03
C ASN A 41 3.90 -13.65 -0.41
N ALA A 42 3.48 -12.68 0.43
CA ALA A 42 3.68 -11.26 0.12
C ALA A 42 5.07 -10.81 0.57
N THR A 43 5.57 -9.80 -0.09
CA THR A 43 6.87 -9.19 0.23
C THR A 43 6.67 -7.73 0.61
N VAL A 44 7.28 -7.32 1.72
CA VAL A 44 7.31 -5.92 2.14
C VAL A 44 8.74 -5.46 2.06
N GLY A 45 8.99 -4.43 1.24
CA GLY A 45 10.33 -3.93 1.00
C GLY A 45 10.99 -3.29 2.22
N ALA A 46 12.31 -3.10 2.13
CA ALA A 46 13.06 -2.43 3.19
C ALA A 46 12.54 -1.00 3.37
N ASP A 47 12.43 -0.56 4.62
CA ASP A 47 11.94 0.79 4.97
C ASP A 47 10.49 1.06 4.53
N ALA A 48 9.77 0.03 4.05
CA ALA A 48 8.36 0.19 3.76
C ALA A 48 7.55 0.18 5.06
N THR A 49 6.50 0.97 5.09
CA THR A 49 5.59 1.06 6.24
C THR A 49 4.21 0.57 5.83
N VAL A 50 3.63 -0.29 6.64
CA VAL A 50 2.26 -0.77 6.41
C VAL A 50 1.41 -0.32 7.59
N GLY A 51 0.36 0.42 7.31
CA GLY A 51 -0.50 1.01 8.33
C GLY A 51 -1.32 0.00 9.10
N ALA A 52 -1.85 0.42 10.25
CA ALA A 52 -2.65 -0.43 11.11
C ALA A 52 -3.88 -0.98 10.38
N ASP A 53 -4.17 -2.25 10.61
CA ASP A 53 -5.31 -2.94 10.01
C ASP A 53 -5.27 -3.00 8.48
N ALA A 54 -4.14 -2.67 7.85
CA ALA A 54 -3.94 -2.90 6.42
C ALA A 54 -3.67 -4.38 6.15
N THR A 55 -3.98 -4.81 4.95
CA THR A 55 -3.72 -6.18 4.51
C THR A 55 -2.98 -6.17 3.18
N VAL A 56 -1.96 -7.03 3.08
CA VAL A 56 -1.18 -7.22 1.86
C VAL A 56 -1.42 -8.66 1.41
N GLY A 57 -2.02 -8.81 0.24
CA GLY A 57 -2.50 -10.10 -0.24
C GLY A 57 -1.40 -11.01 -0.81
N ASP A 58 -1.83 -12.19 -1.23
CA ASP A 58 -0.96 -13.23 -1.79
C ASP A 58 -0.16 -12.70 -2.98
N ARG A 59 1.15 -12.89 -2.95
CA ARG A 59 2.11 -12.50 -3.99
C ARG A 59 2.21 -10.99 -4.25
N ALA A 60 1.55 -10.16 -3.44
CA ALA A 60 1.70 -8.72 -3.56
C ALA A 60 3.05 -8.27 -2.97
N THR A 61 3.66 -7.30 -3.60
CA THR A 61 4.91 -6.72 -3.14
C THR A 61 4.72 -5.24 -2.84
N VAL A 62 5.06 -4.84 -1.62
CA VAL A 62 5.14 -3.44 -1.25
C VAL A 62 6.59 -3.01 -1.45
N GLY A 63 6.82 -2.03 -2.32
CA GLY A 63 8.17 -1.59 -2.67
C GLY A 63 8.90 -0.91 -1.52
N ASP A 64 10.22 -0.81 -1.67
CA ASP A 64 11.09 -0.16 -0.69
C ASP A 64 10.64 1.28 -0.45
N GLY A 65 10.54 1.67 0.81
CA GLY A 65 10.17 3.03 1.20
C GLY A 65 8.72 3.41 0.97
N ALA A 66 7.90 2.53 0.40
CA ALA A 66 6.49 2.81 0.19
C ALA A 66 5.70 2.72 1.51
N THR A 67 4.65 3.50 1.61
CA THR A 67 3.75 3.46 2.77
C THR A 67 2.37 3.01 2.33
N VAL A 68 1.92 1.89 2.89
CA VAL A 68 0.54 1.43 2.75
C VAL A 68 -0.27 2.04 3.88
N GLY A 69 -1.34 2.74 3.53
CA GLY A 69 -2.14 3.46 4.52
C GLY A 69 -2.92 2.53 5.45
N ASP A 70 -3.40 3.10 6.55
CA ASP A 70 -4.22 2.37 7.52
C ASP A 70 -5.44 1.77 6.83
N ARG A 71 -5.74 0.53 7.15
CA ARG A 71 -6.89 -0.22 6.63
C ARG A 71 -6.87 -0.45 5.11
N ALA A 72 -5.78 -0.09 4.43
CA ALA A 72 -5.68 -0.32 2.98
C ALA A 72 -5.65 -1.81 2.66
N LYS A 73 -6.20 -2.16 1.52
CA LYS A 73 -6.25 -3.52 1.02
C LYS A 73 -5.60 -3.56 -0.35
N PHE A 74 -4.57 -4.38 -0.50
CA PHE A 74 -3.95 -4.62 -1.79
C PHE A 74 -3.89 -6.11 -2.07
N LEU A 75 -4.68 -6.57 -3.03
CA LEU A 75 -4.59 -7.93 -3.56
C LEU A 75 -3.55 -8.05 -4.65
N VAL A 76 -3.14 -6.92 -5.22
CA VAL A 76 -2.05 -6.84 -6.20
C VAL A 76 -0.99 -5.90 -5.63
N SER A 77 0.22 -5.98 -6.16
CA SER A 77 1.30 -5.08 -5.71
C SER A 77 0.91 -3.63 -5.97
N PRO A 78 0.96 -2.76 -4.94
CA PRO A 78 0.74 -1.34 -5.18
C PRO A 78 1.84 -0.78 -6.07
N ILE A 79 1.45 -0.01 -7.07
CA ILE A 79 2.42 0.56 -8.01
C ILE A 79 3.35 1.53 -7.28
N THR A 80 4.64 1.46 -7.63
CA THR A 80 5.65 2.40 -7.17
C THR A 80 6.45 2.86 -8.37
N ILE A 81 6.59 4.17 -8.54
CA ILE A 81 7.41 4.78 -9.59
C ILE A 81 8.57 5.48 -8.89
N GLN A 82 9.80 5.15 -9.31
CA GLN A 82 10.97 5.85 -8.79
C GLN A 82 11.10 7.18 -9.53
N GLY A 83 10.73 8.27 -8.86
CA GLY A 83 10.93 9.61 -9.40
C GLY A 83 12.36 10.08 -9.21
N SER A 84 12.68 11.24 -9.76
CA SER A 84 14.04 11.78 -9.70
C SER A 84 14.47 12.19 -8.28
N LYS A 85 13.53 12.52 -7.41
CA LYS A 85 13.78 12.84 -6.00
C LYS A 85 13.21 11.81 -5.04
N HIS A 86 11.94 11.46 -5.22
CA HIS A 86 11.20 10.58 -4.31
C HIS A 86 10.38 9.59 -5.10
N ALA A 87 10.13 8.44 -4.50
CA ALA A 87 9.19 7.48 -5.06
C ALA A 87 7.76 8.03 -5.01
N VAL A 88 6.98 7.72 -6.04
CA VAL A 88 5.55 8.01 -6.11
C VAL A 88 4.84 6.67 -6.09
N TYR A 89 3.91 6.48 -5.18
CA TYR A 89 3.31 5.16 -4.97
C TYR A 89 1.84 5.26 -4.59
N ALA A 90 1.11 4.19 -4.88
CA ALA A 90 -0.25 4.02 -4.38
C ALA A 90 -0.18 3.62 -2.91
N SER A 91 -0.74 4.45 -2.03
CA SER A 91 -0.77 4.18 -0.58
C SER A 91 -2.06 3.47 -0.17
N SER A 92 -3.14 3.75 -0.87
CA SER A 92 -4.43 3.06 -0.74
C SER A 92 -5.18 3.23 -2.06
N ILE A 93 -6.39 2.71 -2.12
CA ILE A 93 -7.21 2.80 -3.35
C ILE A 93 -7.47 4.24 -3.78
N ASP A 94 -7.42 5.19 -2.86
CA ASP A 94 -7.75 6.58 -3.13
C ASP A 94 -6.64 7.57 -2.71
N ARG A 95 -5.45 7.09 -2.36
CA ARG A 95 -4.35 7.93 -1.90
C ARG A 95 -3.06 7.62 -2.60
N ILE A 96 -2.30 8.68 -2.85
CA ILE A 96 -0.95 8.59 -3.44
C ILE A 96 0.05 9.17 -2.46
N GLY A 97 1.19 8.52 -2.34
CA GLY A 97 2.31 9.00 -1.55
C GLY A 97 3.45 9.49 -2.44
N ILE A 98 4.08 10.58 -2.05
CA ILE A 98 5.34 11.05 -2.62
C ILE A 98 6.29 11.31 -1.45
N GLY A 99 7.31 10.50 -1.33
CA GLY A 99 8.14 10.51 -0.15
C GLY A 99 7.27 10.27 1.09
N CYS A 100 7.31 11.17 2.07
CA CYS A 100 6.51 11.06 3.28
C CYS A 100 5.15 11.78 3.20
N GLN A 101 4.83 12.42 2.06
CA GLN A 101 3.57 13.14 1.88
C GLN A 101 2.53 12.22 1.26
N ILE A 102 1.48 11.94 2.01
CA ILE A 102 0.37 11.10 1.54
C ILE A 102 -0.88 11.96 1.47
N ARG A 103 -1.50 12.00 0.30
CA ARG A 103 -2.70 12.82 0.05
C ARG A 103 -3.68 12.06 -0.82
N SER A 104 -4.94 12.48 -0.81
CA SER A 104 -5.93 11.90 -1.72
C SER A 104 -5.57 12.16 -3.18
N VAL A 105 -6.05 11.32 -4.07
CA VAL A 105 -5.83 11.49 -5.51
C VAL A 105 -6.34 12.86 -5.99
N PRO A 106 -7.58 13.29 -5.65
CA PRO A 106 -8.03 14.63 -6.09
C PRO A 106 -7.16 15.77 -5.56
N ASP A 107 -6.69 15.68 -4.31
CA ASP A 107 -5.84 16.72 -3.74
C ASP A 107 -4.52 16.83 -4.51
N TRP A 108 -3.89 15.70 -4.84
CA TRP A 108 -2.67 15.73 -5.64
C TRP A 108 -2.90 16.31 -7.04
N LEU A 109 -3.97 15.87 -7.72
CA LEU A 109 -4.25 16.33 -9.09
C LEU A 109 -4.52 17.83 -9.13
N GLU A 110 -5.15 18.37 -8.10
CA GLU A 110 -5.49 19.77 -8.04
C GLU A 110 -4.33 20.63 -7.57
N ASN A 111 -3.50 20.16 -6.64
CA ASN A 111 -2.57 21.01 -5.89
C ASN A 111 -1.09 20.65 -6.07
N TYR A 112 -0.73 19.69 -6.92
CA TYR A 112 0.67 19.23 -7.01
C TYR A 112 1.64 20.36 -7.36
N GLN A 113 1.24 21.33 -8.13
CA GLN A 113 2.10 22.45 -8.52
C GLN A 113 2.46 23.32 -7.31
N ASP A 114 1.45 23.68 -6.52
CA ASP A 114 1.67 24.52 -5.32
C ASP A 114 2.46 23.74 -4.26
N ILE A 115 2.17 22.46 -4.11
CA ILE A 115 2.89 21.61 -3.16
C ILE A 115 4.35 21.50 -3.57
N GLY A 116 4.61 21.27 -4.85
CA GLY A 116 5.99 21.19 -5.36
C GLY A 116 6.78 22.49 -5.09
N LYS A 117 6.16 23.62 -5.30
CA LYS A 117 6.81 24.92 -5.02
C LYS A 117 7.15 25.07 -3.54
N ARG A 118 6.28 24.64 -2.64
CA ARG A 118 6.55 24.69 -1.18
C ARG A 118 7.73 23.82 -0.77
N PHE A 119 7.99 22.75 -1.50
CA PHE A 119 9.10 21.84 -1.20
C PHE A 119 10.31 22.08 -2.10
N ASP A 120 10.40 23.27 -2.72
CA ASP A 120 11.53 23.70 -3.54
C ASP A 120 11.82 22.81 -4.75
N TYR A 121 10.76 22.23 -5.33
CA TYR A 121 10.87 21.51 -6.58
C TYR A 121 11.03 22.51 -7.74
N THR A 122 11.92 22.21 -8.66
CA THR A 122 12.05 23.01 -9.89
C THR A 122 10.83 22.81 -10.78
N ASP A 123 10.64 23.71 -11.75
CA ASP A 123 9.53 23.58 -12.70
C ASP A 123 9.61 22.27 -13.47
N ALA A 124 10.80 21.81 -13.84
CA ALA A 124 11.00 20.52 -14.51
C ALA A 124 10.58 19.35 -13.61
N GLU A 125 10.93 19.42 -12.33
CA GLU A 125 10.56 18.38 -11.36
C GLU A 125 9.05 18.38 -11.12
N ILE A 126 8.42 19.54 -11.02
CA ILE A 126 6.96 19.65 -10.87
C ILE A 126 6.26 19.02 -12.08
N ALA A 127 6.75 19.29 -13.29
CA ALA A 127 6.21 18.67 -14.50
C ALA A 127 6.36 17.16 -14.49
N GLU A 128 7.51 16.65 -14.08
CA GLU A 128 7.78 15.21 -13.93
C GLU A 128 6.79 14.58 -12.96
N TYR A 129 6.67 15.13 -11.76
CA TYR A 129 5.81 14.54 -10.72
C TYR A 129 4.34 14.63 -11.07
N GLY A 130 3.92 15.66 -11.81
CA GLY A 130 2.57 15.73 -12.36
C GLY A 130 2.24 14.55 -13.25
N GLU A 131 3.21 14.12 -14.08
CA GLU A 131 3.03 12.93 -14.93
C GLU A 131 2.95 11.65 -14.08
N HIS A 132 3.79 11.50 -13.09
CA HIS A 132 3.76 10.33 -12.20
C HIS A 132 2.45 10.25 -11.42
N ILE A 133 1.97 11.38 -10.90
CA ILE A 133 0.70 11.44 -10.17
C ILE A 133 -0.45 11.00 -11.09
N ARG A 134 -0.50 11.53 -12.30
CA ARG A 134 -1.55 11.15 -13.26
C ARG A 134 -1.50 9.67 -13.61
N TYR A 135 -0.29 9.13 -13.75
CA TYR A 135 -0.14 7.70 -14.04
C TYR A 135 -0.64 6.84 -12.89
N VAL A 136 -0.25 7.14 -11.66
CA VAL A 136 -0.69 6.38 -10.49
C VAL A 136 -2.20 6.51 -10.30
N ALA A 137 -2.75 7.72 -10.49
CA ALA A 137 -4.19 7.94 -10.42
C ALA A 137 -4.95 7.07 -11.44
N LYS A 138 -4.46 7.01 -12.67
CA LYS A 138 -5.05 6.19 -13.72
C LYS A 138 -4.90 4.70 -13.40
N TRP A 139 -3.75 4.30 -12.88
CA TRP A 139 -3.51 2.91 -12.47
C TRP A 139 -4.50 2.48 -11.38
N LEU A 140 -4.72 3.33 -10.38
CA LEU A 140 -5.69 3.05 -9.30
C LEU A 140 -7.10 2.90 -9.86
N GLU A 141 -7.51 3.77 -10.75
CA GLU A 141 -8.83 3.70 -11.39
C GLU A 141 -8.97 2.43 -12.20
N THR A 142 -8.00 2.15 -13.07
CA THR A 142 -8.03 1.01 -13.98
C THR A 142 -7.99 -0.33 -13.25
N ASN A 143 -7.26 -0.40 -12.14
CA ASN A 143 -7.03 -1.66 -11.43
C ASN A 143 -7.85 -1.79 -10.14
N ARG A 144 -8.81 -0.92 -9.91
CA ARG A 144 -9.60 -0.90 -8.68
C ARG A 144 -10.17 -2.26 -8.32
N ALA A 145 -10.81 -2.93 -9.26
CA ALA A 145 -11.43 -4.24 -9.01
C ALA A 145 -10.38 -5.29 -8.61
N ARG A 146 -9.23 -5.29 -9.29
CA ARG A 146 -8.13 -6.21 -8.97
C ARG A 146 -7.51 -5.93 -7.60
N ILE A 147 -7.37 -4.65 -7.25
CA ILE A 147 -6.80 -4.25 -5.95
C ILE A 147 -7.70 -4.70 -4.81
N LEU A 148 -9.01 -4.52 -4.96
CA LEU A 148 -9.98 -4.79 -3.91
C LEU A 148 -10.58 -6.19 -3.95
N GLY A 149 -10.36 -6.94 -5.05
CA GLY A 149 -10.97 -8.24 -5.23
C GLY A 149 -12.45 -8.16 -5.57
N GLU A 150 -12.90 -7.04 -6.14
CA GLU A 150 -14.27 -6.85 -6.58
C GLU A 150 -14.47 -7.48 -7.96
N PRO A 151 -15.70 -7.90 -8.31
CA PRO A 151 -15.97 -8.35 -9.68
C PRO A 151 -15.74 -7.22 -10.67
N GLU A 152 -15.07 -7.53 -11.80
CA GLU A 152 -14.90 -6.54 -12.86
C GLU A 152 -16.27 -6.23 -13.47
N THR A 153 -16.63 -4.94 -13.44
CA THR A 153 -17.79 -4.48 -14.17
C THR A 153 -17.45 -4.45 -15.66
N GLN A 154 -18.00 -5.39 -16.40
CA GLN A 154 -17.94 -5.32 -17.85
C GLN A 154 -18.93 -4.24 -18.30
N SER A 155 -18.39 -3.18 -18.81
CA SER A 155 -19.20 -2.21 -19.52
C SER A 155 -19.42 -2.66 -20.95
#